data_59faf1bb7b92dda683fb6e6e04b80e8f
#
_entry.id   59faf1bb7b92dda683fb6e6e04b80e8f
#
_cell.length_a   1.000
_cell.length_b   1.000
_cell.length_c   1.000
_cell.angle_alpha   90.00
_cell.angle_beta   90.00
_cell.angle_gamma   90.00
#
_symmetry.space_group_name_H-M   'P 1'
#
loop_
_entity.id
_entity.type
_entity.pdbx_description
1 polymer ?
#
loop_
_entity_poly.entity_id
_entity_poly.type
_entity_poly.pdbx_seq_one_letter_code
_entity_poly.pdbx_strand_id
1 'polypeptide(L)'
;MKQHLKEKISDNQLDLKTAIVLNKAIRTFKPYEAKAAKEHRLTPTQFSVLETLYSKGELRIQDLIEKMLATSGNMTVVIRNMVRDGWISRTCDPKDRRSFFLKLTPAGRRKIEEVLPDHIDSIV
;
A
#
# COMPACT_ATOMS: atom_id res chain seq x y z
N MET A 1 16.82 -20.33 17.74
CA MET A 1 16.13 -19.72 16.58
C MET A 1 15.48 -20.76 15.66
N LYS A 2 16.18 -21.80 15.26
CA LYS A 2 15.58 -22.88 14.45
C LYS A 2 14.44 -23.61 15.18
N GLN A 3 14.59 -23.83 16.47
CA GLN A 3 13.55 -24.46 17.30
C GLN A 3 12.30 -23.60 17.36
N HIS A 4 12.48 -22.30 17.60
CA HIS A 4 11.37 -21.36 17.67
C HIS A 4 10.63 -21.28 16.32
N LEU A 5 11.38 -21.29 15.23
CA LEU A 5 10.78 -21.25 13.89
C LEU A 5 10.00 -22.53 13.58
N LYS A 6 10.55 -23.70 13.95
CA LYS A 6 9.88 -24.99 13.78
C LYS A 6 8.61 -25.07 14.58
N GLU A 7 8.63 -24.63 15.84
CA GLU A 7 7.46 -24.59 16.70
C GLU A 7 6.41 -23.66 16.12
N LYS A 8 6.80 -22.48 15.65
CA LYS A 8 5.91 -21.52 15.04
C LYS A 8 5.29 -22.06 13.75
N ILE A 9 6.05 -22.74 12.92
CA ILE A 9 5.54 -23.38 11.71
C ILE A 9 4.59 -24.52 12.06
N SER A 10 4.95 -25.36 13.04
CA SER A 10 4.11 -26.47 13.48
C SER A 10 2.78 -25.98 14.07
N ASP A 11 2.84 -24.99 14.95
CA ASP A 11 1.66 -24.44 15.62
C ASP A 11 0.74 -23.67 14.66
N ASN A 12 1.31 -23.10 13.59
CA ASN A 12 0.60 -22.27 12.61
C ASN A 12 0.60 -22.90 11.22
N GLN A 13 0.64 -24.21 11.13
CA GLN A 13 0.68 -24.92 9.84
C GLN A 13 -0.56 -24.59 8.98
N LEU A 14 -1.72 -24.44 9.62
CA LEU A 14 -2.94 -24.01 8.93
C LEU A 14 -2.80 -22.59 8.39
N ASP A 15 -2.23 -21.68 9.18
CA ASP A 15 -2.02 -20.30 8.78
C ASP A 15 -0.99 -20.21 7.63
N LEU A 16 0.01 -21.07 7.64
CA LEU A 16 0.99 -21.13 6.56
C LEU A 16 0.34 -21.55 5.24
N LYS A 17 -0.53 -22.55 5.27
CA LYS A 17 -1.30 -22.97 4.10
C LYS A 17 -2.21 -21.86 3.62
N THR A 18 -2.86 -21.17 4.53
CA THR A 18 -3.71 -20.02 4.23
C THR A 18 -2.88 -18.89 3.59
N ALA A 19 -1.68 -18.63 4.09
CA ALA A 19 -0.78 -17.64 3.52
C ALA A 19 -0.36 -18.01 2.10
N ILE A 20 -0.10 -19.27 1.82
CA ILE A 20 0.25 -19.74 0.46
C ILE A 20 -0.94 -19.56 -0.48
N VAL A 21 -2.13 -19.92 -0.06
CA VAL A 21 -3.36 -19.74 -0.84
C VAL A 21 -3.61 -18.26 -1.09
N LEU A 22 -3.44 -17.43 -0.06
CA LEU A 22 -3.60 -15.99 -0.16
C LEU A 22 -2.60 -15.37 -1.14
N ASN A 23 -1.34 -15.80 -1.11
CA ASN A 23 -0.32 -15.35 -2.06
C ASN A 23 -0.67 -15.72 -3.49
N LYS A 24 -1.20 -16.92 -3.73
CA LYS A 24 -1.69 -17.32 -5.05
C LYS A 24 -2.87 -16.48 -5.49
N ALA A 25 -3.80 -16.19 -4.58
CA ALA A 25 -4.94 -15.32 -4.84
C ALA A 25 -4.48 -13.90 -5.18
N ILE A 26 -3.52 -13.36 -4.44
CA ILE A 26 -2.94 -12.03 -4.70
C ILE A 26 -2.33 -11.98 -6.11
N ARG A 27 -1.59 -13.01 -6.51
CA ARG A 27 -1.02 -13.09 -7.87
C ARG A 27 -2.09 -13.11 -8.94
N THR A 28 -3.19 -13.78 -8.68
CA THR A 28 -4.34 -13.84 -9.60
C THR A 28 -5.07 -12.50 -9.66
N PHE A 29 -5.17 -11.79 -8.55
CA PHE A 29 -5.89 -10.52 -8.45
C PHE A 29 -5.09 -9.30 -8.91
N LYS A 30 -3.76 -9.38 -9.03
CA LYS A 30 -2.94 -8.27 -9.52
C LYS A 30 -3.45 -7.65 -10.83
N PRO A 31 -3.87 -8.44 -11.85
CA PRO A 31 -4.44 -7.86 -13.05
C PRO A 31 -5.71 -7.05 -12.79
N TYR A 32 -6.52 -7.47 -11.82
CA TYR A 32 -7.73 -6.74 -11.45
C TYR A 32 -7.43 -5.41 -10.77
N GLU A 33 -6.43 -5.38 -9.87
CA GLU A 33 -5.95 -4.15 -9.26
C GLU A 33 -5.45 -3.15 -10.30
N ALA A 34 -4.64 -3.64 -11.24
CA ALA A 34 -4.11 -2.81 -12.32
C ALA A 34 -5.23 -2.26 -13.19
N LYS A 35 -6.25 -3.09 -13.49
CA LYS A 35 -7.40 -2.67 -14.27
C LYS A 35 -8.20 -1.57 -13.56
N ALA A 36 -8.54 -1.76 -12.29
CA ALA A 36 -9.28 -0.77 -11.51
C ALA A 36 -8.50 0.55 -11.41
N ALA A 37 -7.21 0.48 -11.11
CA ALA A 37 -6.36 1.65 -11.05
C ALA A 37 -6.32 2.38 -12.41
N LYS A 38 -6.19 1.65 -13.50
CA LYS A 38 -6.16 2.24 -14.84
C LYS A 38 -7.47 2.92 -15.22
N GLU A 39 -8.60 2.33 -14.87
CA GLU A 39 -9.93 2.91 -15.12
C GLU A 39 -10.09 4.24 -14.41
N HIS A 40 -9.47 4.41 -13.23
CA HIS A 40 -9.47 5.65 -12.46
C HIS A 40 -8.25 6.53 -12.71
N ARG A 41 -7.46 6.24 -13.74
CA ARG A 41 -6.26 7.01 -14.15
C ARG A 41 -5.16 7.03 -13.08
N LEU A 42 -5.04 5.93 -12.34
CA LEU A 42 -3.97 5.73 -11.36
C LEU A 42 -3.01 4.67 -11.86
N THR A 43 -1.71 4.86 -11.60
CA THR A 43 -0.74 3.77 -11.76
C THR A 43 -0.93 2.78 -10.60
N PRO A 44 -0.52 1.51 -10.75
CA PRO A 44 -0.57 0.55 -9.65
C PRO A 44 0.16 1.04 -8.40
N THR A 45 1.29 1.73 -8.56
CA THR A 45 2.05 2.27 -7.45
C THR A 45 1.28 3.39 -6.75
N GLN A 46 0.67 4.30 -7.49
CA GLN A 46 -0.17 5.36 -6.92
C GLN A 46 -1.35 4.78 -6.15
N PHE A 47 -2.01 3.78 -6.72
CA PHE A 47 -3.10 3.08 -6.04
C PHE A 47 -2.64 2.49 -4.72
N SER A 48 -1.48 1.81 -4.73
CA SER A 48 -0.91 1.21 -3.50
C SER A 48 -0.60 2.24 -2.43
N VAL A 49 -0.09 3.42 -2.82
CA VAL A 49 0.16 4.52 -1.88
C VAL A 49 -1.14 4.98 -1.23
N LEU A 50 -2.17 5.24 -2.05
CA LEU A 50 -3.47 5.68 -1.54
C LEU A 50 -4.10 4.63 -0.62
N GLU A 51 -4.07 3.37 -1.04
CA GLU A 51 -4.63 2.26 -0.26
C GLU A 51 -3.92 2.10 1.09
N THR A 52 -2.60 2.18 1.09
CA THR A 52 -1.80 2.04 2.30
C THR A 52 -2.08 3.17 3.28
N LEU A 53 -2.12 4.41 2.82
CA LEU A 53 -2.44 5.56 3.66
C LEU A 53 -3.89 5.54 4.12
N TYR A 54 -4.79 5.00 3.31
CA TYR A 54 -6.18 4.85 3.69
C TYR A 54 -6.36 3.84 4.82
N SER A 55 -5.68 2.70 4.74
CA SER A 55 -5.80 1.65 5.76
C SER A 55 -4.98 1.92 7.02
N LYS A 56 -3.82 2.55 6.91
CA LYS A 56 -2.89 2.76 8.04
C LYS A 56 -2.94 4.16 8.63
N GLY A 57 -3.52 5.13 7.91
CA GLY A 57 -3.50 6.52 8.30
C GLY A 57 -2.18 7.19 7.97
N GLU A 58 -1.87 8.27 8.67
CA GLU A 58 -0.63 9.02 8.47
C GLU A 58 0.59 8.14 8.74
N LEU A 59 1.55 8.13 7.81
CA LEU A 59 2.77 7.34 7.91
C LEU A 59 3.99 8.18 7.58
N ARG A 60 5.12 7.83 8.17
CA ARG A 60 6.42 8.33 7.73
C ARG A 60 6.71 7.76 6.36
N ILE A 61 7.43 8.53 5.54
CA ILE A 61 7.80 8.11 4.18
C ILE A 61 8.53 6.75 4.16
N GLN A 62 9.41 6.53 5.15
CA GLN A 62 10.16 5.27 5.27
C GLN A 62 9.25 4.09 5.57
N ASP A 63 8.28 4.28 6.45
CA ASP A 63 7.32 3.23 6.80
C ASP A 63 6.44 2.88 5.60
N LEU A 64 6.04 3.87 4.82
CA LEU A 64 5.28 3.64 3.59
C LEU A 64 6.08 2.80 2.59
N ILE A 65 7.35 3.17 2.38
CA ILE A 65 8.24 2.45 1.46
C ILE A 65 8.42 0.99 1.91
N GLU A 66 8.63 0.75 3.20
CA GLU A 66 8.75 -0.60 3.75
C GLU A 66 7.50 -1.41 3.55
N LYS A 67 6.33 -0.84 3.84
CA LYS A 67 5.05 -1.53 3.68
C LYS A 67 4.74 -1.89 2.23
N MET A 68 5.20 -1.09 1.31
CA MET A 68 4.99 -1.32 -0.12
C MET A 68 6.07 -2.19 -0.75
N LEU A 69 7.14 -2.51 -0.02
CA LEU A 69 8.29 -3.27 -0.52
C LEU A 69 8.86 -2.67 -1.81
N ALA A 70 8.85 -1.35 -1.91
CA ALA A 70 9.27 -0.62 -3.10
C ALA A 70 10.68 -0.05 -2.94
N THR A 71 11.32 0.30 -4.05
CA THR A 71 12.61 0.98 -4.02
C THR A 71 12.41 2.46 -3.69
N SER A 72 13.27 3.00 -2.82
CA SER A 72 13.13 4.37 -2.34
C SER A 72 13.25 5.42 -3.45
N GLY A 73 14.10 5.18 -4.46
CA GLY A 73 14.29 6.11 -5.57
C GLY A 73 13.02 6.30 -6.39
N ASN A 74 12.35 5.21 -6.75
CA ASN A 74 11.09 5.25 -7.48
C ASN A 74 9.99 5.91 -6.64
N MET A 75 9.93 5.60 -5.37
CA MET A 75 8.91 6.14 -4.46
C MET A 75 9.04 7.65 -4.28
N THR A 76 10.25 8.18 -4.26
CA THR A 76 10.47 9.63 -4.15
C THR A 76 9.77 10.40 -5.29
N VAL A 77 9.90 9.90 -6.52
CA VAL A 77 9.26 10.51 -7.69
C VAL A 77 7.73 10.36 -7.61
N VAL A 78 7.25 9.17 -7.27
CA VAL A 78 5.82 8.89 -7.16
C VAL A 78 5.18 9.80 -6.11
N ILE A 79 5.77 9.89 -4.93
CA ILE A 79 5.26 10.71 -3.84
C ILE A 79 5.25 12.19 -4.22
N ARG A 80 6.32 12.69 -4.84
CA ARG A 80 6.40 14.08 -5.30
C ARG A 80 5.27 14.40 -6.27
N ASN A 81 5.02 13.51 -7.23
CA ASN A 81 3.96 13.69 -8.21
C ASN A 81 2.58 13.67 -7.55
N MET A 82 2.36 12.79 -6.59
CA MET A 82 1.08 12.70 -5.88
C MET A 82 0.82 13.91 -4.98
N VAL A 83 1.87 14.47 -4.38
CA VAL A 83 1.75 15.73 -3.62
C VAL A 83 1.40 16.88 -4.56
N ARG A 84 2.08 16.97 -5.69
CA ARG A 84 1.80 17.99 -6.71
C ARG A 84 0.36 17.89 -7.21
N ASP A 85 -0.13 16.68 -7.43
CA ASP A 85 -1.46 16.43 -7.96
C ASP A 85 -2.56 16.56 -6.89
N GLY A 86 -2.17 16.76 -5.62
CA GLY A 86 -3.10 17.02 -4.55
C GLY A 86 -3.75 15.79 -3.90
N TRP A 87 -3.23 14.59 -4.18
CA TRP A 87 -3.76 13.35 -3.60
C TRP A 87 -3.29 13.10 -2.17
N ILE A 88 -2.07 13.50 -1.87
CA ILE A 88 -1.46 13.34 -0.54
C ILE A 88 -0.82 14.64 -0.12
N SER A 89 -0.65 14.83 1.18
CA SER A 89 0.08 15.95 1.75
C SER A 89 1.33 15.47 2.47
N ARG A 90 2.35 16.30 2.48
CA ARG A 90 3.63 16.04 3.10
C ARG A 90 3.88 17.06 4.20
N THR A 91 4.14 16.57 5.41
CA THR A 91 4.43 17.41 6.57
C THR A 91 5.79 17.03 7.14
N CYS A 92 6.62 18.02 7.38
CA CYS A 92 7.93 17.79 8.00
C CYS A 92 7.75 17.34 9.46
N ASP A 93 8.57 16.36 9.87
CA ASP A 93 8.58 15.93 11.28
C ASP A 93 9.25 17.02 12.13
N PRO A 94 8.57 17.57 13.13
CA PRO A 94 9.17 18.59 14.01
C PRO A 94 10.40 18.10 14.77
N LYS A 95 10.50 16.79 14.99
CA LYS A 95 11.61 16.16 15.73
C LYS A 95 12.78 15.79 14.84
N ASP A 96 12.54 15.60 13.54
CA ASP A 96 13.58 15.22 12.59
C ASP A 96 13.28 15.84 11.24
N ARG A 97 13.97 16.92 10.91
CA ARG A 97 13.78 17.66 9.66
C ARG A 97 14.10 16.87 8.40
N ARG A 98 14.73 15.70 8.53
CA ARG A 98 15.03 14.80 7.40
C ARG A 98 13.89 13.84 7.11
N SER A 99 12.92 13.75 8.01
CA SER A 99 11.78 12.86 7.89
C SER A 99 10.51 13.63 7.58
N PHE A 100 9.61 12.98 6.84
CA PHE A 100 8.32 13.56 6.47
C PHE A 100 7.22 12.58 6.80
N PHE A 101 6.07 13.12 7.20
CA PHE A 101 4.83 12.37 7.30
C PHE A 101 4.01 12.58 6.05
N LEU A 102 3.33 11.52 5.62
CA LEU A 102 2.43 11.53 4.47
C LEU A 102 1.03 11.16 4.95
N LYS A 103 0.04 11.85 4.45
CA LYS A 103 -1.36 11.53 4.71
C LYS A 103 -2.20 11.83 3.48
N LEU A 104 -3.38 11.22 3.41
CA LEU A 104 -4.32 11.52 2.36
C LEU A 104 -4.87 12.94 2.53
N THR A 105 -5.02 13.65 1.41
CA THR A 105 -5.85 14.84 1.36
C THR A 105 -7.32 14.42 1.28
N PRO A 106 -8.28 15.34 1.49
CA PRO A 106 -9.68 15.03 1.21
C PRO A 106 -9.91 14.52 -0.21
N ALA A 107 -9.19 15.08 -1.20
CA ALA A 107 -9.27 14.62 -2.58
C ALA A 107 -8.71 13.19 -2.75
N GLY A 108 -7.58 12.88 -2.13
CA GLY A 108 -7.00 11.54 -2.16
C GLY A 108 -7.90 10.51 -1.48
N ARG A 109 -8.52 10.88 -0.37
CA ARG A 109 -9.47 10.01 0.31
C ARG A 109 -10.68 9.70 -0.57
N ARG A 110 -11.26 10.71 -1.20
CA ARG A 110 -12.36 10.50 -2.15
C ARG A 110 -11.95 9.61 -3.30
N LYS A 111 -10.74 9.81 -3.82
CA LYS A 111 -10.23 9.02 -4.95
C LYS A 111 -10.12 7.54 -4.61
N ILE A 112 -9.52 7.20 -3.47
CA ILE A 112 -9.39 5.80 -3.07
C ILE A 112 -10.75 5.17 -2.73
N GLU A 113 -11.66 5.93 -2.15
CA GLU A 113 -13.00 5.45 -1.86
C GLU A 113 -13.80 5.15 -3.13
N GLU A 114 -13.54 5.87 -4.23
CA GLU A 114 -14.13 5.57 -5.54
C GLU A 114 -13.55 4.30 -6.14
N VAL A 115 -12.25 4.09 -5.99
CA VAL A 115 -11.54 2.96 -6.63
C VAL A 115 -11.76 1.65 -5.88
N LEU A 116 -11.80 1.68 -4.55
CA LEU A 116 -11.92 0.47 -3.71
C LEU A 116 -13.17 -0.36 -4.01
N PRO A 117 -14.38 0.20 -4.17
CA PRO A 117 -15.55 -0.59 -4.53
C PRO A 117 -15.36 -1.34 -5.86
N ASP A 118 -14.81 -0.70 -6.88
CA ASP A 118 -14.54 -1.32 -8.17
C ASP A 118 -13.53 -2.45 -8.04
N HIS A 119 -12.51 -2.25 -7.21
CA HIS A 119 -11.50 -3.26 -6.92
C HIS A 119 -12.10 -4.47 -6.20
N ILE A 120 -12.94 -4.23 -5.20
CA ILE A 120 -13.64 -5.28 -4.46
C ILE A 120 -14.58 -6.05 -5.39
N ASP A 121 -15.33 -5.37 -6.22
CA ASP A 121 -16.24 -5.98 -7.19
C ASP A 121 -15.48 -6.85 -8.20
N SER A 122 -14.27 -6.46 -8.56
CA SER A 122 -13.42 -7.25 -9.47
C SER A 122 -12.91 -8.53 -8.82
N ILE A 123 -12.79 -8.56 -7.50
CA ILE A 123 -12.32 -9.72 -6.73
C ILE A 123 -13.46 -10.72 -6.51
N VAL A 124 -14.67 -10.25 -6.33
CA VAL A 124 -15.86 -11.05 -6.12
C VAL A 124 -16.46 -11.49 -7.44
#